data_ebfab36b0206821d2b95be7d13d62a39
#
_entry.id   ebfab36b0206821d2b95be7d13d62a39
#
_cell.length_a   1.000
_cell.length_b   1.000
_cell.length_c   1.000
_cell.angle_alpha   90.00
_cell.angle_beta   90.00
_cell.angle_gamma   90.00
#
_symmetry.space_group_name_H-M   'P 1'
#
loop_
_entity.id
_entity.type
_entity.pdbx_description
1 polymer ?
#
loop_
_entity_poly.entity_id
_entity_poly.type
_entity_poly.pdbx_seq_one_letter_code
_entity_poly.pdbx_strand_id
1 'polypeptide(L)'
;MPEAYITLTPVHWFYLVGVLVILLTMILRRDTPLVCIVFLFGIGLVGQRSLAGGIQTIFSSIIYAISEFREVIATIALITAFSKCLQELGSDALLIKPVSKIMKTPAVSWWILGGIMFVFSLFLWPSPAVALVGAMILPVAVQSGLTPLTAAMAMNLFGHGFALSYDAVIQGAPAISAGAADISTTDILSKGWPLFWIMGITCVCSAFLIHRGAMTGQNEKNVDKINMNEKNVEKKRKDQEQ
;
A
#
# COMPACT_ATOMS: atom_id res chain seq x y z
N MET A 1 -25.31 34.71 -1.37
CA MET A 1 -23.85 34.81 -1.20
C MET A 1 -23.30 35.19 -2.56
N PRO A 2 -22.40 36.17 -2.71
CA PRO A 2 -21.83 36.46 -4.02
C PRO A 2 -21.01 35.25 -4.46
N GLU A 3 -21.29 34.76 -5.67
CA GLU A 3 -20.51 33.72 -6.33
C GLU A 3 -19.08 34.25 -6.44
N ALA A 4 -18.15 33.67 -5.68
CA ALA A 4 -16.74 33.97 -5.77
C ALA A 4 -16.24 33.38 -7.12
N TYR A 5 -16.25 34.18 -8.16
CA TYR A 5 -15.65 33.81 -9.44
C TYR A 5 -14.15 33.59 -9.24
N ILE A 6 -13.72 32.33 -9.23
CA ILE A 6 -12.31 32.00 -9.18
C ILE A 6 -11.68 32.40 -10.51
N THR A 7 -10.89 33.47 -10.50
CA THR A 7 -10.13 33.89 -11.69
C THR A 7 -8.96 32.94 -11.89
N LEU A 8 -8.96 32.20 -12.98
CA LEU A 8 -7.87 31.29 -13.33
C LEU A 8 -6.61 32.12 -13.67
N THR A 9 -5.59 31.96 -12.86
CA THR A 9 -4.27 32.59 -13.05
C THR A 9 -3.33 31.65 -13.80
N PRO A 10 -2.21 32.12 -14.37
CA PRO A 10 -1.20 31.26 -14.99
C PRO A 10 -0.67 30.16 -14.07
N VAL A 11 -0.68 30.38 -12.75
CA VAL A 11 -0.27 29.40 -11.75
C VAL A 11 -1.18 28.15 -11.79
N HIS A 12 -2.50 28.33 -11.95
CA HIS A 12 -3.44 27.20 -12.03
C HIS A 12 -3.21 26.33 -13.27
N TRP A 13 -2.92 26.96 -14.40
CA TRP A 13 -2.59 26.25 -15.63
C TRP A 13 -1.26 25.50 -15.51
N PHE A 14 -0.26 26.13 -14.91
CA PHE A 14 1.02 25.49 -14.67
C PHE A 14 0.90 24.30 -13.72
N TYR A 15 0.09 24.44 -12.67
CA TYR A 15 -0.25 23.33 -11.76
C TYR A 15 -0.95 22.18 -12.51
N LEU A 16 -1.93 22.47 -13.34
CA LEU A 16 -2.63 21.44 -14.15
C LEU A 16 -1.66 20.67 -15.05
N VAL A 17 -0.78 21.39 -15.74
CA VAL A 17 0.26 20.78 -16.58
C VAL A 17 1.18 19.90 -15.71
N GLY A 18 1.56 20.37 -14.53
CA GLY A 18 2.37 19.60 -13.58
C GLY A 18 1.72 18.27 -13.19
N VAL A 19 0.43 18.28 -12.85
CA VAL A 19 -0.33 17.07 -12.52
C VAL A 19 -0.37 16.12 -13.70
N LEU A 20 -0.64 16.62 -14.92
CA LEU A 20 -0.67 15.77 -16.12
C LEU A 20 0.71 15.13 -16.41
N VAL A 21 1.80 15.89 -16.25
CA VAL A 21 3.16 15.37 -16.45
C VAL A 21 3.50 14.32 -15.38
N ILE A 22 3.12 14.53 -14.11
CA ILE A 22 3.31 13.53 -13.05
C ILE A 22 2.56 12.24 -13.39
N LEU A 23 1.29 12.32 -13.82
CA LEU A 23 0.53 11.15 -14.24
C LEU A 23 1.18 10.44 -15.43
N LEU A 24 1.69 11.20 -16.40
CA LEU A 24 2.39 10.64 -17.55
C LEU A 24 3.69 9.92 -17.12
N THR A 25 4.49 10.49 -16.20
CA THR A 25 5.70 9.85 -15.68
C THR A 25 5.39 8.56 -14.91
N MET A 26 4.28 8.52 -14.18
CA MET A 26 3.80 7.29 -13.51
C MET A 26 3.43 6.21 -14.53
N ILE A 27 2.71 6.57 -15.61
CA ILE A 27 2.36 5.64 -16.70
C ILE A 27 3.62 5.09 -17.37
N LEU A 28 4.63 5.95 -17.57
CA LEU A 28 5.93 5.60 -18.15
C LEU A 28 6.85 4.85 -17.17
N ARG A 29 6.40 4.58 -15.94
CA ARG A 29 7.17 3.92 -14.86
C ARG A 29 8.49 4.61 -14.56
N ARG A 30 8.52 5.95 -14.59
CA ARG A 30 9.67 6.78 -14.24
C ARG A 30 9.51 7.39 -12.86
N ASP A 31 10.62 7.79 -12.25
CA ASP A 31 10.64 8.41 -10.93
C ASP A 31 9.93 9.77 -10.95
N THR A 32 8.96 9.93 -10.08
CA THR A 32 8.12 11.14 -9.98
C THR A 32 8.66 12.23 -9.05
N PRO A 33 9.47 11.97 -8.00
CA PRO A 33 9.89 12.99 -7.05
C PRO A 33 10.62 14.18 -7.69
N LEU A 34 11.51 13.92 -8.66
CA LEU A 34 12.22 14.98 -9.37
C LEU A 34 11.26 15.88 -10.14
N VAL A 35 10.28 15.30 -10.80
CA VAL A 35 9.25 16.03 -11.56
C VAL A 35 8.42 16.90 -10.62
N CYS A 36 8.02 16.38 -9.45
CA CYS A 36 7.31 17.17 -8.43
C CYS A 36 8.14 18.39 -7.97
N ILE A 37 9.44 18.21 -7.68
CA ILE A 37 10.31 19.31 -7.25
C ILE A 37 10.43 20.38 -8.34
N VAL A 38 10.60 19.97 -9.60
CA VAL A 38 10.69 20.89 -10.75
C VAL A 38 9.40 21.70 -10.90
N PHE A 39 8.24 21.07 -10.78
CA PHE A 39 6.96 21.78 -10.87
C PHE A 39 6.69 22.67 -9.65
N LEU A 40 7.07 22.28 -8.43
CA LEU A 40 7.00 23.13 -7.25
C LEU A 40 7.85 24.40 -7.43
N PHE A 41 9.08 24.23 -7.95
CA PHE A 41 9.94 25.37 -8.28
C PHE A 41 9.29 26.28 -9.30
N GLY A 42 8.74 25.71 -10.40
CA GLY A 42 8.07 26.45 -11.45
C GLY A 42 6.84 27.20 -10.96
N ILE A 43 6.02 26.58 -10.10
CA ILE A 43 4.85 27.24 -9.47
C ILE A 43 5.30 28.46 -8.67
N GLY A 44 6.37 28.30 -7.85
CA GLY A 44 6.92 29.40 -7.08
C GLY A 44 7.49 30.51 -7.96
N LEU A 45 8.17 30.16 -9.04
CA LEU A 45 8.73 31.10 -10.01
C LEU A 45 7.61 31.94 -10.71
N VAL A 46 6.56 31.25 -11.17
CA VAL A 46 5.41 31.89 -11.85
C VAL A 46 4.60 32.74 -10.88
N GLY A 47 4.38 32.23 -9.66
CA GLY A 47 3.57 32.90 -8.64
C GLY A 47 4.24 34.13 -8.05
N GLN A 48 5.51 34.02 -7.67
CA GLN A 48 6.29 35.08 -7.00
C GLN A 48 7.17 35.89 -7.96
N ARG A 49 7.26 35.51 -9.22
CA ARG A 49 8.06 36.15 -10.28
C ARG A 49 9.53 36.36 -9.86
N SER A 50 10.08 35.47 -9.05
CA SER A 50 11.47 35.54 -8.58
C SER A 50 12.08 34.15 -8.40
N LEU A 51 13.37 34.00 -8.67
CA LEU A 51 14.11 32.76 -8.44
C LEU A 51 14.14 32.37 -6.95
N ALA A 52 14.28 33.35 -6.07
CA ALA A 52 14.21 33.15 -4.63
C ALA A 52 12.84 32.60 -4.21
N GLY A 53 11.76 33.12 -4.80
CA GLY A 53 10.40 32.62 -4.59
C GLY A 53 10.22 31.17 -5.02
N GLY A 54 10.83 30.76 -6.13
CA GLY A 54 10.85 29.36 -6.55
C GLY A 54 11.49 28.43 -5.51
N ILE A 55 12.65 28.80 -5.01
CA ILE A 55 13.37 28.04 -3.97
C ILE A 55 12.56 28.02 -2.66
N GLN A 56 12.03 29.17 -2.24
CA GLN A 56 11.23 29.28 -1.02
C GLN A 56 9.96 28.38 -1.10
N THR A 57 9.31 28.32 -2.26
CA THR A 57 8.15 27.49 -2.46
C THR A 57 8.46 26.00 -2.26
N ILE A 58 9.61 25.51 -2.74
CA ILE A 58 10.03 24.11 -2.51
C ILE A 58 10.13 23.84 -1.00
N PHE A 59 10.90 24.64 -0.27
CA PHE A 59 11.12 24.44 1.17
C PHE A 59 9.80 24.58 1.97
N SER A 60 8.99 25.58 1.67
CA SER A 60 7.70 25.78 2.32
C SER A 60 6.75 24.62 2.07
N SER A 61 6.71 24.09 0.83
CA SER A 61 5.89 22.93 0.50
C SER A 61 6.35 21.67 1.22
N ILE A 62 7.65 21.44 1.37
CA ILE A 62 8.20 20.31 2.12
C ILE A 62 7.84 20.42 3.60
N ILE A 63 8.03 21.59 4.21
CA ILE A 63 7.70 21.85 5.62
C ILE A 63 6.19 21.64 5.84
N TYR A 64 5.36 22.17 4.94
CA TYR A 64 3.92 22.00 5.00
C TYR A 64 3.53 20.51 4.90
N ALA A 65 4.11 19.77 3.94
CA ALA A 65 3.86 18.34 3.78
C ALA A 65 4.27 17.54 5.02
N ILE A 66 5.43 17.83 5.63
CA ILE A 66 5.87 17.17 6.88
C ILE A 66 4.88 17.48 8.02
N SER A 67 4.42 18.72 8.11
CA SER A 67 3.43 19.13 9.12
C SER A 67 2.10 18.41 8.95
N GLU A 68 1.62 18.27 7.71
CA GLU A 68 0.38 17.59 7.37
C GLU A 68 0.46 16.08 7.63
N PHE A 69 1.58 15.47 7.25
CA PHE A 69 1.78 14.03 7.40
C PHE A 69 2.42 13.61 8.72
N ARG A 70 2.64 14.50 9.67
CA ARG A 70 3.31 14.22 10.96
C ARG A 70 2.72 13.02 11.70
N GLU A 71 1.40 12.92 11.75
CA GLU A 71 0.70 11.83 12.45
C GLU A 71 0.88 10.49 11.74
N VAL A 72 0.85 10.49 10.42
CA VAL A 72 1.10 9.30 9.59
C VAL A 72 2.54 8.83 9.76
N ILE A 73 3.50 9.74 9.70
CA ILE A 73 4.93 9.43 9.88
C ILE A 73 5.19 8.87 11.28
N ALA A 74 4.65 9.50 12.32
CA ALA A 74 4.77 9.03 13.70
C ALA A 74 4.14 7.64 13.88
N THR A 75 2.97 7.42 13.32
CA THR A 75 2.27 6.12 13.38
C THR A 75 3.08 5.03 12.69
N ILE A 76 3.59 5.27 11.49
CA ILE A 76 4.45 4.31 10.78
C ILE A 76 5.70 3.98 11.58
N ALA A 77 6.37 4.98 12.15
CA ALA A 77 7.57 4.80 12.95
C ALA A 77 7.30 3.95 14.20
N LEU A 78 6.24 4.26 14.96
CA LEU A 78 5.84 3.52 16.16
C LEU A 78 5.46 2.07 15.85
N ILE A 79 4.68 1.83 14.80
CA ILE A 79 4.25 0.48 14.42
C ILE A 79 5.43 -0.34 13.90
N THR A 80 6.34 0.28 13.15
CA THR A 80 7.56 -0.39 12.70
C THR A 80 8.46 -0.78 13.87
N ALA A 81 8.63 0.12 14.85
CA ALA A 81 9.36 -0.18 16.07
C ALA A 81 8.70 -1.30 16.89
N PHE A 82 7.38 -1.23 17.08
CA PHE A 82 6.59 -2.25 17.76
C PHE A 82 6.69 -3.62 17.06
N SER A 83 6.59 -3.66 15.73
CA SER A 83 6.76 -4.89 14.95
C SER A 83 8.14 -5.52 15.17
N LYS A 84 9.20 -4.70 15.17
CA LYS A 84 10.56 -5.19 15.47
C LYS A 84 10.69 -5.74 16.90
N CYS A 85 10.13 -5.05 17.88
CA CYS A 85 10.12 -5.54 19.27
C CYS A 85 9.41 -6.89 19.40
N LEU A 86 8.26 -7.07 18.72
CA LEU A 86 7.55 -8.36 18.71
C LEU A 86 8.39 -9.48 18.09
N GLN A 87 9.12 -9.19 17.02
CA GLN A 87 10.03 -10.16 16.38
C GLN A 87 11.19 -10.54 17.31
N GLU A 88 11.85 -9.57 17.94
CA GLU A 88 12.95 -9.80 18.87
C GLU A 88 12.51 -10.61 20.11
N LEU A 89 11.28 -10.39 20.58
CA LEU A 89 10.69 -11.17 21.68
C LEU A 89 10.21 -12.57 21.27
N GLY A 90 10.23 -12.90 19.97
CA GLY A 90 9.70 -14.16 19.44
C GLY A 90 8.20 -14.32 19.63
N SER A 91 7.47 -13.24 19.96
CA SER A 91 6.03 -13.24 20.16
C SER A 91 5.27 -13.43 18.85
N ASP A 92 5.90 -13.12 17.71
CA ASP A 92 5.44 -13.41 16.36
C ASP A 92 5.14 -14.91 16.17
N ALA A 93 5.99 -15.80 16.69
CA ALA A 93 5.77 -17.24 16.63
C ALA A 93 4.47 -17.69 17.32
N LEU A 94 4.06 -17.02 18.39
CA LEU A 94 2.80 -17.31 19.09
C LEU A 94 1.58 -16.87 18.31
N LEU A 95 1.66 -15.72 17.64
CA LEU A 95 0.59 -15.19 16.78
C LEU A 95 0.48 -15.98 15.47
N ILE A 96 1.59 -16.46 14.96
CA ILE A 96 1.68 -17.24 13.72
C ILE A 96 1.10 -18.66 13.89
N LYS A 97 1.32 -19.32 15.02
CA LYS A 97 0.87 -20.70 15.26
C LYS A 97 -0.60 -20.98 14.93
N PRO A 98 -1.60 -20.19 15.37
CA PRO A 98 -2.99 -20.45 15.03
C PRO A 98 -3.26 -20.22 13.53
N VAL A 99 -2.63 -19.20 12.93
CA VAL A 99 -2.81 -18.84 11.54
C VAL A 99 -2.20 -19.89 10.60
N SER A 100 -1.01 -20.39 10.92
CA SER A 100 -0.33 -21.41 10.12
C SER A 100 -1.09 -22.75 10.06
N LYS A 101 -1.85 -23.09 11.10
CA LYS A 101 -2.69 -24.29 11.09
C LYS A 101 -3.82 -24.23 10.08
N ILE A 102 -4.29 -23.03 9.74
CA ILE A 102 -5.41 -22.80 8.83
C ILE A 102 -4.89 -22.58 7.40
N MET A 103 -3.72 -21.97 7.23
CA MET A 103 -3.09 -21.67 5.94
C MET A 103 -2.42 -22.92 5.34
N LYS A 104 -3.22 -23.89 4.93
CA LYS A 104 -2.72 -25.17 4.39
C LYS A 104 -2.62 -25.21 2.87
N THR A 105 -3.29 -24.33 2.18
CA THR A 105 -3.32 -24.26 0.72
C THR A 105 -3.12 -22.84 0.23
N PRO A 106 -2.54 -22.62 -0.97
CA PRO A 106 -2.34 -21.28 -1.52
C PRO A 106 -3.62 -20.45 -1.58
N ALA A 107 -4.75 -21.08 -1.95
CA ALA A 107 -6.03 -20.41 -2.04
C ALA A 107 -6.55 -19.93 -0.67
N VAL A 108 -6.47 -20.78 0.36
CA VAL A 108 -6.85 -20.40 1.73
C VAL A 108 -5.93 -19.33 2.26
N SER A 109 -4.63 -19.42 1.98
CA SER A 109 -3.63 -18.44 2.40
C SER A 109 -3.85 -17.07 1.77
N TRP A 110 -4.31 -16.99 0.52
CA TRP A 110 -4.71 -15.75 -0.13
C TRP A 110 -5.80 -15.02 0.67
N TRP A 111 -6.89 -15.73 1.02
CA TRP A 111 -8.02 -15.15 1.72
C TRP A 111 -7.69 -14.78 3.16
N ILE A 112 -6.92 -15.60 3.87
CA ILE A 112 -6.53 -15.33 5.26
C ILE A 112 -5.57 -14.15 5.32
N LEU A 113 -4.51 -14.15 4.49
CA LEU A 113 -3.55 -13.06 4.44
C LEU A 113 -4.24 -11.74 4.07
N GLY A 114 -5.09 -11.78 3.03
CA GLY A 114 -5.86 -10.62 2.60
C GLY A 114 -6.84 -10.15 3.67
N GLY A 115 -7.61 -11.05 4.28
CA GLY A 115 -8.57 -10.72 5.35
C GLY A 115 -7.89 -10.10 6.57
N ILE A 116 -6.75 -10.64 7.01
CA ILE A 116 -5.97 -10.04 8.09
C ILE A 116 -5.48 -8.66 7.68
N MET A 117 -4.94 -8.52 6.47
CA MET A 117 -4.49 -7.23 5.96
C MET A 117 -5.63 -6.21 5.90
N PHE A 118 -6.85 -6.64 5.46
CA PHE A 118 -8.04 -5.79 5.45
C PHE A 118 -8.38 -5.26 6.85
N VAL A 119 -8.47 -6.15 7.85
CA VAL A 119 -8.80 -5.77 9.22
C VAL A 119 -7.76 -4.80 9.78
N PHE A 120 -6.47 -5.11 9.66
CA PHE A 120 -5.42 -4.22 10.15
C PHE A 120 -5.42 -2.87 9.41
N SER A 121 -5.70 -2.85 8.12
CA SER A 121 -5.72 -1.62 7.33
C SER A 121 -6.86 -0.68 7.69
N LEU A 122 -7.96 -1.18 8.24
CA LEU A 122 -9.05 -0.33 8.74
C LEU A 122 -8.63 0.52 9.94
N PHE A 123 -7.72 0.01 10.79
CA PHE A 123 -7.32 0.67 12.04
C PHE A 123 -5.95 1.35 11.97
N LEU A 124 -5.04 0.83 11.16
CA LEU A 124 -3.64 1.26 11.14
C LEU A 124 -3.22 1.94 9.84
N TRP A 125 -4.10 2.09 8.88
CA TRP A 125 -3.79 2.35 7.48
C TRP A 125 -2.95 1.21 6.84
N PRO A 126 -3.05 1.05 5.51
CA PRO A 126 -2.39 -0.07 4.84
C PRO A 126 -0.87 -0.04 4.93
N SER A 127 -0.22 1.13 4.87
CA SER A 127 1.24 1.20 4.85
C SER A 127 1.89 0.70 6.15
N PRO A 128 1.46 1.11 7.36
CA PRO A 128 1.88 0.48 8.60
C PRO A 128 1.45 -0.99 8.73
N ALA A 129 0.23 -1.32 8.28
CA ALA A 129 -0.27 -2.69 8.33
C ALA A 129 0.58 -3.64 7.49
N VAL A 130 1.09 -3.23 6.32
CA VAL A 130 2.00 -4.02 5.49
C VAL A 130 3.28 -4.38 6.24
N ALA A 131 3.85 -3.45 7.00
CA ALA A 131 5.06 -3.71 7.78
C ALA A 131 4.81 -4.80 8.84
N LEU A 132 3.69 -4.74 9.55
CA LEU A 132 3.33 -5.69 10.59
C LEU A 132 2.92 -7.06 10.02
N VAL A 133 1.92 -7.08 9.14
CA VAL A 133 1.37 -8.31 8.54
C VAL A 133 2.41 -8.98 7.65
N GLY A 134 3.17 -8.20 6.88
CA GLY A 134 4.24 -8.68 6.02
C GLY A 134 5.35 -9.37 6.79
N ALA A 135 5.79 -8.80 7.90
CA ALA A 135 6.81 -9.42 8.71
C ALA A 135 6.37 -10.75 9.35
N MET A 136 5.10 -10.85 9.77
CA MET A 136 4.60 -11.98 10.57
C MET A 136 3.90 -13.05 9.73
N ILE A 137 3.05 -12.69 8.80
CA ILE A 137 2.13 -13.63 8.14
C ILE A 137 2.56 -13.98 6.73
N LEU A 138 3.26 -13.07 6.02
CA LEU A 138 3.75 -13.33 4.68
C LEU A 138 4.65 -14.58 4.57
N PRO A 139 5.61 -14.84 5.48
CA PRO A 139 6.42 -16.06 5.43
C PRO A 139 5.57 -17.34 5.51
N VAL A 140 4.53 -17.35 6.33
CA VAL A 140 3.60 -18.48 6.47
C VAL A 140 2.79 -18.70 5.18
N ALA A 141 2.33 -17.62 4.57
CA ALA A 141 1.60 -17.68 3.31
C ALA A 141 2.48 -18.27 2.19
N VAL A 142 3.74 -17.87 2.13
CA VAL A 142 4.70 -18.41 1.16
C VAL A 142 5.01 -19.87 1.42
N GLN A 143 5.19 -20.28 2.69
CA GLN A 143 5.39 -21.69 3.07
C GLN A 143 4.19 -22.57 2.72
N SER A 144 2.97 -22.04 2.73
CA SER A 144 1.77 -22.78 2.29
C SER A 144 1.67 -22.96 0.76
N GLY A 145 2.65 -22.44 0.01
CA GLY A 145 2.76 -22.54 -1.44
C GLY A 145 2.24 -21.31 -2.20
N LEU A 146 1.86 -20.24 -1.51
CA LEU A 146 1.51 -18.97 -2.16
C LEU A 146 2.79 -18.28 -2.67
N THR A 147 2.79 -17.84 -3.93
CA THR A 147 3.97 -17.14 -4.45
C THR A 147 4.14 -15.78 -3.79
N PRO A 148 5.37 -15.28 -3.61
CA PRO A 148 5.59 -13.95 -3.01
C PRO A 148 4.83 -12.84 -3.74
N LEU A 149 4.74 -12.92 -5.08
CA LEU A 149 4.02 -11.95 -5.89
C LEU A 149 2.51 -11.98 -5.59
N THR A 150 1.90 -13.16 -5.58
CA THR A 150 0.47 -13.29 -5.28
C THR A 150 0.15 -12.95 -3.83
N ALA A 151 1.05 -13.23 -2.90
CA ALA A 151 0.91 -12.80 -1.51
C ALA A 151 0.95 -11.26 -1.39
N ALA A 152 1.92 -10.60 -2.05
CA ALA A 152 1.97 -9.14 -2.10
C ALA A 152 0.73 -8.52 -2.76
N MET A 153 0.21 -9.16 -3.82
CA MET A 153 -1.06 -8.75 -4.44
C MET A 153 -2.25 -8.86 -3.47
N ALA A 154 -2.35 -9.96 -2.71
CA ALA A 154 -3.40 -10.10 -1.70
C ALA A 154 -3.33 -8.96 -0.68
N MET A 155 -2.15 -8.70 -0.10
CA MET A 155 -1.97 -7.62 0.86
C MET A 155 -2.33 -6.25 0.26
N ASN A 156 -1.92 -5.98 -0.97
CA ASN A 156 -2.20 -4.71 -1.62
C ASN A 156 -3.69 -4.54 -1.95
N LEU A 157 -4.33 -5.55 -2.53
CA LEU A 157 -5.73 -5.46 -2.92
C LEU A 157 -6.68 -5.36 -1.72
N PHE A 158 -6.44 -6.12 -0.67
CA PHE A 158 -7.27 -6.05 0.53
C PHE A 158 -7.00 -4.81 1.37
N GLY A 159 -5.74 -4.38 1.48
CA GLY A 159 -5.34 -3.23 2.29
C GLY A 159 -5.52 -1.91 1.55
N HIS A 160 -4.70 -1.64 0.53
CA HIS A 160 -4.74 -0.37 -0.20
C HIS A 160 -5.94 -0.29 -1.17
N GLY A 161 -6.33 -1.40 -1.78
CA GLY A 161 -7.48 -1.43 -2.67
C GLY A 161 -8.80 -1.38 -1.90
N PHE A 162 -9.10 -2.40 -1.12
CA PHE A 162 -10.41 -2.55 -0.48
C PHE A 162 -10.55 -1.69 0.80
N ALA A 163 -9.74 -1.91 1.82
CA ALA A 163 -9.91 -1.22 3.10
C ALA A 163 -9.75 0.31 2.99
N LEU A 164 -8.73 0.78 2.26
CA LEU A 164 -8.45 2.21 2.12
C LEU A 164 -9.46 2.94 1.21
N SER A 165 -10.11 2.25 0.27
CA SER A 165 -11.04 2.89 -0.66
C SER A 165 -12.24 3.56 0.02
N TYR A 166 -12.54 3.16 1.24
CA TYR A 166 -13.64 3.71 2.04
C TYR A 166 -13.16 4.47 3.28
N ASP A 167 -12.01 4.08 3.85
CA ASP A 167 -11.36 4.70 5.03
C ASP A 167 -12.35 5.07 6.15
N ALA A 168 -13.26 4.13 6.48
CA ALA A 168 -14.40 4.39 7.35
C ALA A 168 -14.02 4.66 8.81
N VAL A 169 -12.89 4.13 9.27
CA VAL A 169 -12.48 4.18 10.69
C VAL A 169 -11.61 5.41 10.95
N ILE A 170 -10.57 5.60 10.13
CA ILE A 170 -9.61 6.71 10.30
C ILE A 170 -10.16 8.00 9.67
N GLN A 171 -10.91 7.88 8.57
CA GLN A 171 -11.63 8.96 7.88
C GLN A 171 -10.72 10.08 7.33
N GLY A 172 -9.45 9.80 7.03
CA GLY A 172 -8.54 10.80 6.48
C GLY A 172 -9.01 11.34 5.12
N ALA A 173 -9.15 10.47 4.12
CA ALA A 173 -9.62 10.86 2.80
C ALA A 173 -11.09 11.33 2.76
N PRO A 174 -12.05 10.65 3.45
CA PRO A 174 -13.42 11.15 3.54
C PRO A 174 -13.54 12.52 4.18
N ALA A 175 -12.79 12.82 5.23
CA ALA A 175 -12.82 14.12 5.90
C ALA A 175 -12.33 15.27 4.98
N ILE A 176 -11.24 15.03 4.24
CA ILE A 176 -10.71 16.01 3.28
C ILE A 176 -11.74 16.26 2.17
N SER A 177 -12.34 15.19 1.64
CA SER A 177 -13.35 15.31 0.58
C SER A 177 -14.61 16.01 1.06
N ALA A 178 -15.06 15.71 2.28
CA ALA A 178 -16.21 16.34 2.91
C ALA A 178 -15.99 17.85 3.12
N GLY A 179 -14.80 18.21 3.66
CA GLY A 179 -14.42 19.61 3.82
C GLY A 179 -14.35 20.40 2.50
N ALA A 180 -13.83 19.77 1.44
CA ALA A 180 -13.77 20.38 0.13
C ALA A 180 -15.17 20.57 -0.52
N ALA A 181 -16.12 19.68 -0.20
CA ALA A 181 -17.48 19.72 -0.74
C ALA A 181 -18.48 20.45 0.16
N ASP A 182 -18.05 20.93 1.33
CA ASP A 182 -18.89 21.57 2.37
C ASP A 182 -20.08 20.68 2.81
N ILE A 183 -19.82 19.40 2.98
CA ILE A 183 -20.79 18.39 3.44
C ILE A 183 -20.23 17.62 4.63
N SER A 184 -21.09 16.83 5.31
CA SER A 184 -20.61 16.01 6.43
C SER A 184 -19.85 14.77 5.96
N THR A 185 -18.81 14.37 6.71
CA THR A 185 -18.08 13.11 6.45
C THR A 185 -19.04 11.91 6.51
N THR A 186 -20.03 11.95 7.39
CA THR A 186 -21.05 10.90 7.54
C THR A 186 -21.89 10.74 6.27
N ASP A 187 -22.18 11.82 5.55
CA ASP A 187 -22.93 11.75 4.28
C ASP A 187 -22.15 11.05 3.18
N ILE A 188 -20.84 11.34 3.09
CA ILE A 188 -19.97 10.63 2.15
C ILE A 188 -19.92 9.14 2.47
N LEU A 189 -19.70 8.79 3.74
CA LEU A 189 -19.59 7.39 4.16
C LEU A 189 -20.92 6.66 3.96
N SER A 190 -22.05 7.23 4.33
CA SER A 190 -23.35 6.58 4.18
C SER A 190 -23.72 6.30 2.72
N LYS A 191 -23.39 7.22 1.81
CA LYS A 191 -23.66 7.05 0.37
C LYS A 191 -22.63 6.18 -0.33
N GLY A 192 -21.39 6.17 0.15
CA GLY A 192 -20.30 5.36 -0.42
C GLY A 192 -20.34 3.87 -0.06
N TRP A 193 -21.07 3.50 0.99
CA TRP A 193 -21.12 2.13 1.52
C TRP A 193 -21.45 1.05 0.48
N PRO A 194 -22.48 1.15 -0.37
CA PRO A 194 -22.77 0.12 -1.35
C PRO A 194 -21.67 -0.02 -2.40
N LEU A 195 -21.12 1.11 -2.86
CA LEU A 195 -20.06 1.13 -3.84
C LEU A 195 -18.78 0.48 -3.32
N PHE A 196 -18.41 0.75 -2.07
CA PHE A 196 -17.29 0.14 -1.38
C PHE A 196 -17.35 -1.39 -1.41
N TRP A 197 -18.47 -1.97 -0.99
CA TRP A 197 -18.62 -3.43 -0.94
C TRP A 197 -18.65 -4.05 -2.34
N ILE A 198 -19.40 -3.48 -3.27
CA ILE A 198 -19.50 -4.01 -4.63
C ILE A 198 -18.13 -3.98 -5.31
N MET A 199 -17.44 -2.85 -5.29
CA MET A 199 -16.11 -2.72 -5.92
C MET A 199 -15.06 -3.58 -5.22
N GLY A 200 -15.00 -3.56 -3.89
CA GLY A 200 -14.01 -4.30 -3.13
C GLY A 200 -14.14 -5.81 -3.34
N ILE A 201 -15.35 -6.34 -3.18
CA ILE A 201 -15.61 -7.78 -3.39
C ILE A 201 -15.33 -8.18 -4.84
N THR A 202 -15.82 -7.39 -5.81
CA THR A 202 -15.60 -7.69 -7.24
C THR A 202 -14.11 -7.68 -7.58
N CYS A 203 -13.35 -6.70 -7.09
CA CYS A 203 -11.92 -6.59 -7.34
C CYS A 203 -11.15 -7.78 -6.76
N VAL A 204 -11.39 -8.12 -5.49
CA VAL A 204 -10.69 -9.22 -4.81
C VAL A 204 -11.07 -10.57 -5.41
N CYS A 205 -12.35 -10.82 -5.68
CA CYS A 205 -12.79 -12.07 -6.29
C CYS A 205 -12.26 -12.23 -7.73
N SER A 206 -12.29 -11.17 -8.54
CA SER A 206 -11.74 -11.19 -9.89
C SER A 206 -10.24 -11.48 -9.88
N ALA A 207 -9.48 -10.82 -9.02
CA ALA A 207 -8.04 -11.05 -8.88
C ALA A 207 -7.75 -12.49 -8.45
N PHE A 208 -8.50 -13.02 -7.48
CA PHE A 208 -8.38 -14.42 -7.07
C PHE A 208 -8.63 -15.39 -8.22
N LEU A 209 -9.72 -15.20 -8.98
CA LEU A 209 -10.07 -16.07 -10.10
C LEU A 209 -9.01 -16.05 -11.22
N ILE A 210 -8.48 -14.87 -11.54
CA ILE A 210 -7.45 -14.71 -12.57
C ILE A 210 -6.13 -15.39 -12.14
N HIS A 211 -5.76 -15.27 -10.88
CA HIS A 211 -4.46 -15.72 -10.40
C HIS A 211 -4.46 -17.11 -9.77
N ARG A 212 -5.63 -17.74 -9.54
CA ARG A 212 -5.72 -19.07 -8.92
C ARG A 212 -4.93 -20.15 -9.68
N GLY A 213 -4.89 -20.08 -11.00
CA GLY A 213 -4.12 -21.01 -11.84
C GLY A 213 -2.61 -20.86 -11.67
N ALA A 214 -2.12 -19.62 -11.53
CA ALA A 214 -0.72 -19.33 -11.27
C ALA A 214 -0.29 -19.74 -9.84
N MET A 215 -1.21 -19.73 -8.88
CA MET A 215 -0.95 -20.20 -7.52
C MET A 215 -0.68 -21.72 -7.50
N THR A 216 -1.41 -22.50 -8.29
CA THR A 216 -1.31 -23.97 -8.31
C THR A 216 -0.13 -24.45 -9.15
N GLY A 217 0.10 -23.89 -10.31
CA GLY A 217 1.16 -24.34 -11.23
C GLY A 217 2.60 -24.00 -10.81
N GLN A 218 2.78 -23.00 -9.93
CA GLN A 218 4.11 -22.67 -9.38
C GLN A 218 4.46 -23.52 -8.14
N ASN A 219 3.45 -24.08 -7.46
CA ASN A 219 3.71 -24.93 -6.30
C ASN A 219 4.41 -26.24 -6.72
N GLU A 220 4.00 -26.86 -7.82
CA GLU A 220 4.67 -28.06 -8.36
C GLU A 220 6.12 -27.76 -8.75
N LYS A 221 6.37 -26.66 -9.47
CA LYS A 221 7.73 -26.26 -9.87
C LYS A 221 8.65 -25.88 -8.71
N ASN A 222 8.10 -25.34 -7.62
CA ASN A 222 8.88 -25.00 -6.42
C ASN A 222 9.18 -26.21 -5.57
N VAL A 223 8.25 -27.15 -5.43
CA VAL A 223 8.45 -28.43 -4.75
C VAL A 223 9.53 -29.26 -5.47
N ASP A 224 9.48 -29.30 -6.80
CA ASP A 224 10.49 -29.99 -7.60
C ASP A 224 11.89 -29.37 -7.48
N LYS A 225 11.98 -28.03 -7.42
CA LYS A 225 13.25 -27.32 -7.19
C LYS A 225 13.82 -27.56 -5.79
N ILE A 226 12.97 -27.58 -4.77
CA ILE A 226 13.40 -27.87 -3.39
C ILE A 226 13.90 -29.31 -3.29
N ASN A 227 13.15 -30.27 -3.82
CA ASN A 227 13.51 -31.68 -3.84
C ASN A 227 14.81 -31.93 -4.62
N MET A 228 15.03 -31.22 -5.75
CA MET A 228 16.29 -31.32 -6.50
C MET A 228 17.48 -30.71 -5.73
N ASN A 229 17.27 -29.60 -5.03
CA ASN A 229 18.33 -29.01 -4.21
C ASN A 229 18.70 -29.90 -3.02
N GLU A 230 17.74 -30.49 -2.34
CA GLU A 230 17.99 -31.43 -1.24
C GLU A 230 18.77 -32.66 -1.71
N LYS A 231 18.39 -33.26 -2.84
CA LYS A 231 19.13 -34.37 -3.45
C LYS A 231 20.56 -34.00 -3.85
N ASN A 232 20.79 -32.78 -4.34
CA ASN A 232 22.11 -32.30 -4.69
C ASN A 232 23.01 -32.05 -3.46
N VAL A 233 22.42 -31.56 -2.38
CA VAL A 233 23.13 -31.35 -1.10
C VAL A 233 23.50 -32.71 -0.48
N GLU A 234 22.58 -33.65 -0.49
CA GLU A 234 22.82 -35.00 0.04
C GLU A 234 23.90 -35.76 -0.77
N LYS A 235 23.89 -35.59 -2.10
CA LYS A 235 24.92 -36.14 -2.96
C LYS A 235 26.31 -35.56 -2.67
N LYS A 236 26.41 -34.23 -2.53
CA LYS A 236 27.66 -33.55 -2.19
C LYS A 236 28.21 -33.97 -0.82
N ARG A 237 27.33 -34.27 0.13
CA ARG A 237 27.71 -34.74 1.46
C ARG A 237 28.31 -36.16 1.38
N LYS A 238 27.71 -37.06 0.61
CA LYS A 238 28.22 -38.42 0.40
C LYS A 238 29.55 -38.45 -0.37
N ASP A 239 29.75 -37.51 -1.29
CA ASP A 239 30.98 -37.37 -2.06
C ASP A 239 32.15 -36.76 -1.22
N GLN A 240 31.87 -36.15 -0.06
CA GLN A 240 32.86 -35.61 0.88
C GLN A 240 33.20 -36.58 2.00
N GLU A 241 32.42 -37.63 2.21
CA GLU A 241 32.64 -38.68 3.22
C GLU A 241 33.40 -39.88 2.64
N GLN A 242 33.71 -39.89 1.34
CA GLN A 242 34.59 -40.86 0.66
C GLN A 242 35.98 -40.27 0.42
#